data_d494df068024635cf7b4966dfb98b41f
#
_entry.id   d494df068024635cf7b4966dfb98b41f
#
_cell.length_a   1.000
_cell.length_b   1.000
_cell.length_c   1.000
_cell.angle_alpha   90.00
_cell.angle_beta   90.00
_cell.angle_gamma   90.00
#
_symmetry.space_group_name_H-M   'P 1'
#
loop_
_entity.id
_entity.type
_entity.pdbx_description
1 polymer ?
#
loop_
_entity_poly.entity_id
_entity_poly.type
_entity_poly.pdbx_seq_one_letter_code
_entity_poly.pdbx_strand_id
1 'polypeptide(L)'
;MTLAWRYAAGEEFVKGFKDAYLKAAGKTIAKELWIPFPNVEFQALLTEIASLKPDVTYAFFAGAGAGKFLKDYAQAGLMKNIPLVGPGFLTEGVLEGLGGVAEGVETALHYGDGIESARNNAFRLAYAKTYKLQPDVYAVAGYDSGLLFNAGLAAVKGDIARKSDIIKAMERAKIDSPRGAWTLSKAHNPIQDHYLRRVTGNQNRVVEVAIKALDDDPAMIAACKMPA
;
A
#
# COMPACT_ATOMS: atom_id res chain seq x y z
N MET A 1 -2.49 -8.72 17.43
CA MET A 1 -3.92 -8.64 17.07
C MET A 1 -4.11 -7.86 15.78
N THR A 2 -5.32 -7.91 15.16
CA THR A 2 -5.63 -7.12 13.96
C THR A 2 -6.81 -6.19 14.20
N LEU A 3 -6.84 -5.07 13.47
CA LEU A 3 -7.90 -4.08 13.51
C LEU A 3 -8.12 -3.51 12.09
N ALA A 4 -9.36 -3.52 11.60
CA ALA A 4 -9.63 -3.02 10.26
C ALA A 4 -11.08 -2.55 10.09
N TRP A 5 -11.32 -1.77 9.03
CA TRP A 5 -12.66 -1.58 8.51
C TRP A 5 -13.23 -2.88 7.95
N ARG A 6 -14.49 -3.18 8.29
CA ARG A 6 -15.20 -4.34 7.77
C ARG A 6 -15.79 -4.03 6.39
N TYR A 7 -15.02 -4.29 5.36
CA TYR A 7 -15.40 -4.27 3.94
C TYR A 7 -14.34 -5.06 3.15
N ALA A 8 -14.56 -5.30 1.86
CA ALA A 8 -13.73 -6.21 1.05
C ALA A 8 -12.21 -6.00 1.25
N ALA A 9 -11.71 -4.76 1.08
CA ALA A 9 -10.27 -4.52 1.23
C ALA A 9 -9.77 -4.78 2.66
N GLY A 10 -10.53 -4.39 3.71
CA GLY A 10 -10.13 -4.67 5.08
C GLY A 10 -10.06 -6.16 5.37
N GLU A 11 -11.03 -6.92 4.89
CA GLU A 11 -11.08 -8.38 5.06
C GLU A 11 -9.92 -9.07 4.32
N GLU A 12 -9.60 -8.63 3.10
CA GLU A 12 -8.48 -9.13 2.31
C GLU A 12 -7.12 -8.85 2.96
N PHE A 13 -6.90 -7.62 3.43
CA PHE A 13 -5.64 -7.27 4.11
C PHE A 13 -5.46 -8.03 5.42
N VAL A 14 -6.50 -8.16 6.23
CA VAL A 14 -6.43 -8.94 7.48
C VAL A 14 -6.21 -10.42 7.17
N LYS A 15 -6.94 -10.97 6.18
CA LYS A 15 -6.75 -12.36 5.76
C LYS A 15 -5.33 -12.62 5.30
N GLY A 16 -4.79 -11.80 4.40
CA GLY A 16 -3.43 -11.95 3.88
C GLY A 16 -2.37 -11.90 4.99
N PHE A 17 -2.52 -10.96 5.92
CA PHE A 17 -1.64 -10.87 7.08
C PHE A 17 -1.72 -12.12 7.96
N LYS A 18 -2.92 -12.61 8.28
CA LYS A 18 -3.15 -13.80 9.10
C LYS A 18 -2.53 -15.05 8.46
N ASP A 19 -2.75 -15.25 7.17
CA ASP A 19 -2.22 -16.40 6.45
C ASP A 19 -0.68 -16.39 6.44
N ALA A 20 -0.08 -15.24 6.19
CA ALA A 20 1.36 -15.06 6.24
C ALA A 20 1.93 -15.26 7.65
N TYR A 21 1.26 -14.71 8.67
CA TYR A 21 1.67 -14.84 10.06
C TYR A 21 1.59 -16.29 10.55
N LEU A 22 0.50 -16.99 10.22
CA LEU A 22 0.35 -18.41 10.53
C LEU A 22 1.46 -19.25 9.89
N LYS A 23 1.76 -18.98 8.61
CA LYS A 23 2.81 -19.68 7.87
C LYS A 23 4.20 -19.42 8.44
N ALA A 24 4.48 -18.19 8.85
CA ALA A 24 5.81 -17.79 9.34
C ALA A 24 6.04 -18.15 10.82
N ALA A 25 5.04 -17.95 11.68
CA ALA A 25 5.17 -18.08 13.13
C ALA A 25 4.52 -19.33 13.71
N GLY A 26 3.72 -20.07 12.92
CA GLY A 26 2.94 -21.21 13.41
C GLY A 26 1.87 -20.85 14.45
N LYS A 27 1.49 -19.57 14.51
CA LYS A 27 0.55 -19.04 15.50
C LYS A 27 -0.61 -18.34 14.83
N THR A 28 -1.76 -18.32 15.50
CA THR A 28 -2.94 -17.58 15.07
C THR A 28 -2.96 -16.18 15.69
N ILE A 29 -3.80 -15.32 15.13
CA ILE A 29 -4.06 -13.99 15.67
C ILE A 29 -4.89 -14.12 16.97
N ALA A 30 -4.43 -13.49 18.05
CA ALA A 30 -5.09 -13.54 19.34
C ALA A 30 -6.50 -12.93 19.32
N LYS A 31 -6.69 -11.84 18.60
CA LYS A 31 -7.99 -11.18 18.43
C LYS A 31 -8.05 -10.37 17.15
N GLU A 32 -9.22 -10.34 16.54
CA GLU A 32 -9.57 -9.50 15.39
C GLU A 32 -10.63 -8.49 15.83
N LEU A 33 -10.36 -7.21 15.64
CA LEU A 33 -11.29 -6.14 15.89
C LEU A 33 -11.75 -5.53 14.55
N TRP A 34 -13.02 -5.22 14.48
CA TRP A 34 -13.64 -4.71 13.28
C TRP A 34 -14.49 -3.49 13.58
N ILE A 35 -14.46 -2.52 12.66
CA ILE A 35 -15.33 -1.36 12.68
C ILE A 35 -16.01 -1.22 11.32
N PRO A 36 -17.33 -0.92 11.27
CA PRO A 36 -18.03 -0.72 9.99
C PRO A 36 -17.39 0.42 9.19
N PHE A 37 -17.21 0.22 7.88
CA PHE A 37 -16.77 1.29 6.98
C PHE A 37 -17.94 2.24 6.69
N PRO A 38 -17.74 3.57 6.67
CA PRO A 38 -16.51 4.34 6.90
C PRO A 38 -16.39 4.91 8.33
N ASN A 39 -16.94 4.25 9.35
CA ASN A 39 -16.92 4.75 10.73
C ASN A 39 -15.46 4.97 11.21
N VAL A 40 -15.23 6.05 11.94
CA VAL A 40 -13.93 6.46 12.48
C VAL A 40 -13.97 6.70 13.99
N GLU A 41 -14.95 6.12 14.71
CA GLU A 41 -15.04 6.17 16.16
C GLU A 41 -14.25 5.03 16.79
N PHE A 42 -12.98 5.26 17.06
CA PHE A 42 -12.02 4.23 17.47
C PHE A 42 -11.94 4.00 18.97
N GLN A 43 -12.53 4.86 19.81
CA GLN A 43 -12.31 4.87 21.26
C GLN A 43 -12.54 3.52 21.94
N ALA A 44 -13.63 2.82 21.63
CA ALA A 44 -13.92 1.52 22.22
C ALA A 44 -12.85 0.47 21.86
N LEU A 45 -12.39 0.49 20.60
CA LEU A 45 -11.36 -0.42 20.11
C LEU A 45 -10.00 -0.13 20.75
N LEU A 46 -9.65 1.15 20.92
CA LEU A 46 -8.42 1.55 21.59
C LEU A 46 -8.41 1.16 23.07
N THR A 47 -9.55 1.27 23.74
CA THR A 47 -9.72 0.80 25.12
C THR A 47 -9.51 -0.72 25.21
N GLU A 48 -10.03 -1.47 24.26
CA GLU A 48 -9.83 -2.91 24.18
C GLU A 48 -8.38 -3.29 23.92
N ILE A 49 -7.69 -2.62 23.00
CA ILE A 49 -6.25 -2.79 22.75
C ILE A 49 -5.44 -2.52 24.03
N ALA A 50 -5.73 -1.43 24.72
CA ALA A 50 -5.09 -1.07 25.99
C ALA A 50 -5.26 -2.13 27.06
N SER A 51 -6.44 -2.77 27.14
CA SER A 51 -6.75 -3.84 28.08
C SER A 51 -6.04 -5.15 27.74
N LEU A 52 -6.03 -5.52 26.46
CA LEU A 52 -5.44 -6.78 25.99
C LEU A 52 -3.92 -6.76 25.94
N LYS A 53 -3.32 -5.59 25.77
CA LYS A 53 -1.86 -5.39 25.69
C LYS A 53 -1.18 -6.36 24.73
N PRO A 54 -1.59 -6.41 23.44
CA PRO A 54 -0.97 -7.31 22.48
C PRO A 54 0.50 -6.90 22.23
N ASP A 55 1.34 -7.86 21.83
CA ASP A 55 2.74 -7.60 21.46
C ASP A 55 2.83 -6.65 20.24
N VAL A 56 1.83 -6.68 19.35
CA VAL A 56 1.76 -5.83 18.15
C VAL A 56 0.30 -5.67 17.70
N THR A 57 -0.04 -4.52 17.16
CA THR A 57 -1.30 -4.27 16.46
C THR A 57 -1.03 -4.12 14.96
N TYR A 58 -1.66 -4.97 14.16
CA TYR A 58 -1.75 -4.78 12.70
C TYR A 58 -3.06 -4.06 12.38
N ALA A 59 -2.97 -2.90 11.70
CA ALA A 59 -4.15 -2.10 11.40
C ALA A 59 -4.26 -1.78 9.90
N PHE A 60 -5.49 -1.93 9.34
CA PHE A 60 -5.82 -1.46 8.00
C PHE A 60 -6.85 -0.35 8.04
N PHE A 61 -6.38 0.86 7.76
CA PHE A 61 -7.17 2.05 7.45
C PHE A 61 -6.50 2.82 6.33
N ALA A 62 -7.22 3.74 5.68
CA ALA A 62 -6.68 4.53 4.59
C ALA A 62 -7.21 5.97 4.63
N GLY A 63 -6.49 6.90 3.97
CA GLY A 63 -6.87 8.29 3.85
C GLY A 63 -7.13 8.98 5.19
N ALA A 64 -8.11 9.87 5.26
CA ALA A 64 -8.41 10.65 6.46
C ALA A 64 -8.71 9.77 7.71
N GLY A 65 -9.33 8.59 7.51
CA GLY A 65 -9.59 7.66 8.59
C GLY A 65 -8.33 7.05 9.19
N ALA A 66 -7.32 6.76 8.36
CA ALA A 66 -6.00 6.33 8.84
C ALA A 66 -5.32 7.45 9.65
N GLY A 67 -5.37 8.69 9.15
CA GLY A 67 -4.83 9.84 9.88
C GLY A 67 -5.49 10.04 11.24
N LYS A 68 -6.82 9.90 11.32
CA LYS A 68 -7.54 9.96 12.60
C LYS A 68 -7.14 8.81 13.52
N PHE A 69 -7.10 7.58 13.00
CA PHE A 69 -6.70 6.41 13.78
C PHE A 69 -5.31 6.56 14.40
N LEU A 70 -4.33 7.01 13.61
CA LEU A 70 -2.97 7.24 14.09
C LEU A 70 -2.92 8.28 15.23
N LYS A 71 -3.67 9.40 15.09
CA LYS A 71 -3.79 10.41 16.15
C LYS A 71 -4.42 9.83 17.42
N ASP A 72 -5.53 9.14 17.28
CA ASP A 72 -6.26 8.57 18.40
C ASP A 72 -5.42 7.48 19.12
N TYR A 73 -4.69 6.64 18.35
CA TYR A 73 -3.79 5.61 18.88
C TYR A 73 -2.65 6.23 19.69
N ALA A 74 -2.07 7.32 19.20
CA ALA A 74 -1.02 8.05 19.89
C ALA A 74 -1.56 8.77 21.13
N GLN A 75 -2.72 9.42 21.06
CA GLN A 75 -3.38 10.09 22.19
C GLN A 75 -3.77 9.12 23.31
N ALA A 76 -4.15 7.90 22.97
CA ALA A 76 -4.39 6.84 23.92
C ALA A 76 -3.10 6.31 24.59
N GLY A 77 -1.93 6.82 24.21
CA GLY A 77 -0.63 6.41 24.74
C GLY A 77 -0.15 5.04 24.24
N LEU A 78 -0.88 4.42 23.31
CA LEU A 78 -0.61 3.06 22.86
C LEU A 78 0.68 2.98 22.03
N MET A 79 1.00 4.02 21.25
CA MET A 79 2.17 4.07 20.38
C MET A 79 3.49 3.81 21.13
N LYS A 80 3.55 4.13 22.43
CA LYS A 80 4.76 3.96 23.26
C LYS A 80 5.01 2.52 23.68
N ASN A 81 3.96 1.70 23.79
CA ASN A 81 4.03 0.40 24.41
C ASN A 81 3.62 -0.76 23.51
N ILE A 82 2.86 -0.47 22.45
CA ILE A 82 2.33 -1.46 21.53
C ILE A 82 2.68 -1.04 20.12
N PRO A 83 3.67 -1.69 19.47
CA PRO A 83 4.04 -1.39 18.10
C PRO A 83 2.83 -1.47 17.17
N LEU A 84 2.75 -0.52 16.25
CA LEU A 84 1.71 -0.46 15.23
C LEU A 84 2.32 -0.71 13.85
N VAL A 85 1.79 -1.69 13.16
CA VAL A 85 2.19 -2.05 11.80
C VAL A 85 0.96 -2.17 10.90
N GLY A 86 1.16 -2.11 9.60
CA GLY A 86 0.04 -2.25 8.65
C GLY A 86 0.47 -2.21 7.19
N PRO A 87 -0.49 -2.34 6.26
CA PRO A 87 -0.20 -2.06 4.87
C PRO A 87 0.06 -0.57 4.70
N GLY A 88 0.77 -0.20 3.66
CA GLY A 88 1.24 1.16 3.44
C GLY A 88 0.16 2.24 3.43
N PHE A 89 -1.08 1.87 3.13
CA PHE A 89 -2.23 2.79 3.17
C PHE A 89 -2.47 3.43 4.54
N LEU A 90 -1.98 2.79 5.61
CA LEU A 90 -2.07 3.33 6.97
C LEU A 90 -1.34 4.68 7.12
N THR A 91 -0.27 4.89 6.38
CA THR A 91 0.56 6.10 6.47
C THR A 91 0.58 6.92 5.17
N GLU A 92 -0.05 6.44 4.11
CA GLU A 92 0.02 7.06 2.78
C GLU A 92 -0.84 8.32 2.69
N GLY A 93 -0.22 9.43 2.30
CA GLY A 93 -0.90 10.71 2.08
C GLY A 93 -1.40 11.42 3.34
N VAL A 94 -1.04 10.94 4.54
CA VAL A 94 -1.56 11.50 5.81
C VAL A 94 -0.48 12.10 6.73
N LEU A 95 0.80 11.79 6.48
CA LEU A 95 1.88 12.10 7.41
C LEU A 95 2.06 13.60 7.70
N GLU A 96 1.91 14.47 6.70
CA GLU A 96 2.04 15.93 6.89
C GLU A 96 1.08 16.48 7.95
N GLY A 97 -0.15 15.93 8.00
CA GLY A 97 -1.18 16.33 8.94
C GLY A 97 -1.07 15.72 10.33
N LEU A 98 -0.06 14.89 10.59
CA LEU A 98 0.05 14.11 11.83
C LEU A 98 0.99 14.73 12.87
N GLY A 99 1.80 15.73 12.51
CA GLY A 99 2.71 16.36 13.46
C GLY A 99 3.70 15.40 14.13
N GLY A 100 4.15 14.36 13.41
CA GLY A 100 5.14 13.40 13.88
C GLY A 100 4.61 12.26 14.76
N VAL A 101 3.30 12.17 15.04
CA VAL A 101 2.75 11.10 15.92
C VAL A 101 2.90 9.70 15.34
N ALA A 102 3.15 9.56 14.04
CA ALA A 102 3.36 8.28 13.37
C ALA A 102 4.85 7.87 13.28
N GLU A 103 5.76 8.62 13.92
CA GLU A 103 7.20 8.31 13.88
C GLU A 103 7.46 6.87 14.33
N GLY A 104 8.25 6.14 13.54
CA GLY A 104 8.58 4.73 13.80
C GLY A 104 7.53 3.71 13.36
N VAL A 105 6.35 4.09 12.91
CA VAL A 105 5.35 3.15 12.38
C VAL A 105 5.90 2.45 11.14
N GLU A 106 5.78 1.12 11.10
CA GLU A 106 6.24 0.30 9.99
C GLU A 106 5.08 -0.16 9.11
N THR A 107 5.29 -0.08 7.81
CA THR A 107 4.30 -0.48 6.80
C THR A 107 4.97 -1.19 5.63
N ALA A 108 4.19 -1.96 4.86
CA ALA A 108 4.66 -2.55 3.62
C ALA A 108 3.85 -2.03 2.43
N LEU A 109 4.54 -1.61 1.36
CA LEU A 109 3.91 -1.18 0.11
C LEU A 109 4.91 -1.24 -1.06
N HIS A 110 4.40 -1.13 -2.27
CA HIS A 110 5.21 -1.19 -3.50
C HIS A 110 5.88 0.14 -3.89
N TYR A 111 5.77 1.17 -3.07
CA TYR A 111 6.44 2.47 -3.24
C TYR A 111 6.73 3.10 -1.88
N GLY A 112 7.78 3.91 -1.81
CA GLY A 112 8.12 4.67 -0.61
C GLY A 112 9.17 5.74 -0.90
N ASP A 113 9.34 6.64 0.06
CA ASP A 113 10.37 7.67 0.02
C ASP A 113 11.76 7.03 0.22
N GLY A 114 12.70 7.33 -0.64
CA GLY A 114 14.03 6.76 -0.55
C GLY A 114 14.27 5.56 -1.46
N ILE A 115 13.37 5.28 -2.41
CA ILE A 115 13.74 4.46 -3.56
C ILE A 115 14.78 5.26 -4.36
N GLU A 116 16.04 4.83 -4.26
CA GLU A 116 17.17 5.52 -4.89
C GLU A 116 17.32 5.08 -6.34
N SER A 117 16.71 5.83 -7.24
CA SER A 117 16.91 5.68 -8.68
C SER A 117 16.85 7.04 -9.35
N ALA A 118 17.58 7.20 -10.47
CA ALA A 118 17.55 8.43 -11.27
C ALA A 118 16.12 8.74 -11.74
N ARG A 119 15.35 7.71 -12.08
CA ARG A 119 13.96 7.84 -12.51
C ARG A 119 13.05 8.36 -11.39
N ASN A 120 13.14 7.78 -10.20
CA ASN A 120 12.35 8.23 -9.06
C ASN A 120 12.70 9.68 -8.68
N ASN A 121 13.98 10.01 -8.65
CA ASN A 121 14.43 11.37 -8.33
C ASN A 121 13.88 12.39 -9.34
N ALA A 122 13.96 12.10 -10.64
CA ALA A 122 13.40 12.97 -11.68
C ALA A 122 11.88 13.13 -11.57
N PHE A 123 11.16 12.03 -11.32
CA PHE A 123 9.70 12.04 -11.10
C PHE A 123 9.32 12.90 -9.89
N ARG A 124 9.97 12.69 -8.75
CA ARG A 124 9.70 13.44 -7.51
C ARG A 124 9.93 14.94 -7.69
N LEU A 125 11.03 15.33 -8.33
CA LEU A 125 11.34 16.72 -8.63
C LEU A 125 10.30 17.35 -9.55
N ALA A 126 9.93 16.68 -10.64
CA ALA A 126 8.93 17.18 -11.58
C ALA A 126 7.55 17.31 -10.93
N TYR A 127 7.14 16.32 -10.14
CA TYR A 127 5.87 16.34 -9.42
C TYR A 127 5.82 17.49 -8.40
N ALA A 128 6.83 17.62 -7.56
CA ALA A 128 6.91 18.69 -6.57
C ALA A 128 6.94 20.09 -7.21
N LYS A 129 7.64 20.25 -8.34
CA LYS A 129 7.65 21.51 -9.10
C LYS A 129 6.25 21.87 -9.60
N THR A 130 5.47 20.89 -10.08
CA THR A 130 4.16 21.13 -10.69
C THR A 130 3.06 21.32 -9.63
N TYR A 131 3.02 20.41 -8.65
CA TYR A 131 1.89 20.33 -7.72
C TYR A 131 2.18 20.93 -6.34
N LYS A 132 3.44 21.31 -6.05
CA LYS A 132 3.90 21.81 -4.73
C LYS A 132 3.70 20.80 -3.59
N LEU A 133 3.62 19.51 -3.91
CA LEU A 133 3.43 18.38 -3.02
C LEU A 133 4.47 17.29 -3.34
N GLN A 134 4.79 16.46 -2.37
CA GLN A 134 5.54 15.24 -2.63
C GLN A 134 4.61 14.19 -3.24
N PRO A 135 5.08 13.40 -4.22
CA PRO A 135 4.27 12.32 -4.77
C PRO A 135 4.14 11.19 -3.76
N ASP A 136 2.97 10.61 -3.69
CA ASP A 136 2.63 9.41 -2.94
C ASP A 136 2.44 8.19 -3.87
N VAL A 137 1.99 7.07 -3.32
CA VAL A 137 1.73 5.85 -4.11
C VAL A 137 0.66 6.07 -5.20
N TYR A 138 -0.32 6.93 -4.94
CA TYR A 138 -1.38 7.20 -5.93
C TYR A 138 -0.86 8.02 -7.10
N ALA A 139 0.03 8.97 -6.83
CA ALA A 139 0.70 9.76 -7.87
C ALA A 139 1.56 8.85 -8.77
N VAL A 140 2.30 7.92 -8.20
CA VAL A 140 3.10 6.94 -8.95
C VAL A 140 2.20 6.00 -9.77
N ALA A 141 1.11 5.50 -9.19
CA ALA A 141 0.17 4.64 -9.90
C ALA A 141 -0.45 5.35 -11.11
N GLY A 142 -0.86 6.61 -10.94
CA GLY A 142 -1.36 7.43 -12.06
C GLY A 142 -0.31 7.68 -13.14
N TYR A 143 0.93 7.96 -12.74
CA TYR A 143 2.04 8.16 -13.65
C TYR A 143 2.35 6.89 -14.47
N ASP A 144 2.44 5.74 -13.81
CA ASP A 144 2.67 4.44 -14.45
C ASP A 144 1.54 4.07 -15.41
N SER A 145 0.29 4.34 -15.01
CA SER A 145 -0.87 4.14 -15.88
C SER A 145 -0.79 4.96 -17.15
N GLY A 146 -0.33 6.21 -17.04
CA GLY A 146 -0.07 7.09 -18.19
C GLY A 146 1.04 6.55 -19.10
N LEU A 147 2.14 6.06 -18.53
CA LEU A 147 3.23 5.45 -19.31
C LEU A 147 2.75 4.19 -20.03
N LEU A 148 2.00 3.34 -19.35
CA LEU A 148 1.47 2.10 -19.89
C LEU A 148 0.50 2.37 -21.06
N PHE A 149 -0.45 3.31 -20.85
CA PHE A 149 -1.39 3.70 -21.87
C PHE A 149 -0.72 4.34 -23.09
N ASN A 150 0.30 5.19 -22.87
CA ASN A 150 1.08 5.78 -23.93
C ASN A 150 1.83 4.72 -24.78
N ALA A 151 2.39 3.69 -24.13
CA ALA A 151 2.99 2.56 -24.82
C ALA A 151 1.99 1.81 -25.71
N GLY A 152 0.77 1.60 -25.23
CA GLY A 152 -0.32 1.00 -26.00
C GLY A 152 -0.73 1.85 -27.19
N LEU A 153 -0.90 3.15 -27.00
CA LEU A 153 -1.26 4.09 -28.09
C LEU A 153 -0.16 4.20 -29.16
N ALA A 154 1.10 4.25 -28.74
CA ALA A 154 2.23 4.32 -29.65
C ALA A 154 2.30 3.09 -30.57
N ALA A 155 2.01 1.90 -30.05
CA ALA A 155 2.01 0.65 -30.84
C ALA A 155 0.97 0.65 -31.98
N VAL A 156 -0.11 1.38 -31.81
CA VAL A 156 -1.18 1.51 -32.83
C VAL A 156 -1.16 2.86 -33.55
N LYS A 157 -0.10 3.67 -33.35
CA LYS A 157 0.06 5.00 -33.96
C LYS A 157 -1.11 5.95 -33.66
N GLY A 158 -1.68 5.84 -32.46
CA GLY A 158 -2.78 6.67 -31.99
C GLY A 158 -4.18 6.22 -32.44
N ASP A 159 -4.32 5.12 -33.13
CA ASP A 159 -5.63 4.59 -33.56
C ASP A 159 -6.36 3.92 -32.37
N ILE A 160 -7.18 4.70 -31.66
CA ILE A 160 -7.95 4.25 -30.47
C ILE A 160 -9.02 3.21 -30.78
N ALA A 161 -9.36 2.98 -32.05
CA ALA A 161 -10.32 1.94 -32.43
C ALA A 161 -9.73 0.53 -32.28
N ARG A 162 -8.39 0.40 -32.30
CA ARG A 162 -7.65 -0.85 -32.18
C ARG A 162 -7.46 -1.29 -30.72
N LYS A 163 -8.56 -1.38 -29.97
CA LYS A 163 -8.53 -1.64 -28.52
C LYS A 163 -7.76 -2.91 -28.13
N SER A 164 -7.99 -4.02 -28.84
CA SER A 164 -7.30 -5.30 -28.57
C SER A 164 -5.78 -5.18 -28.76
N ASP A 165 -5.33 -4.45 -29.78
CA ASP A 165 -3.90 -4.29 -30.03
C ASP A 165 -3.26 -3.35 -28.99
N ILE A 166 -4.00 -2.33 -28.53
CA ILE A 166 -3.59 -1.46 -27.42
C ILE A 166 -3.36 -2.29 -26.16
N ILE A 167 -4.34 -3.13 -25.78
CA ILE A 167 -4.25 -3.98 -24.59
C ILE A 167 -3.05 -4.94 -24.69
N LYS A 168 -2.89 -5.64 -25.82
CA LYS A 168 -1.75 -6.54 -26.06
C LYS A 168 -0.40 -5.83 -25.97
N ALA A 169 -0.35 -4.57 -26.42
CA ALA A 169 0.86 -3.78 -26.32
C ALA A 169 1.15 -3.36 -24.88
N MET A 170 0.12 -2.97 -24.12
CA MET A 170 0.23 -2.67 -22.70
C MET A 170 0.71 -3.87 -21.87
N GLU A 171 0.18 -5.06 -22.14
CA GLU A 171 0.58 -6.32 -21.47
C GLU A 171 2.07 -6.64 -21.64
N ARG A 172 2.68 -6.22 -22.73
CA ARG A 172 4.09 -6.47 -23.06
C ARG A 172 4.99 -5.27 -22.79
N ALA A 173 4.42 -4.15 -22.38
CA ALA A 173 5.17 -2.92 -22.21
C ALA A 173 6.18 -3.03 -21.08
N LYS A 174 7.38 -2.52 -21.33
CA LYS A 174 8.39 -2.27 -20.32
C LYS A 174 8.41 -0.77 -20.07
N ILE A 175 7.83 -0.34 -18.98
CA ILE A 175 7.80 1.08 -18.64
C ILE A 175 8.94 1.43 -17.68
N ASP A 176 9.45 2.65 -17.83
CA ASP A 176 10.45 3.21 -16.92
C ASP A 176 9.75 3.86 -15.72
N SER A 177 9.38 3.03 -14.74
CA SER A 177 8.61 3.43 -13.58
C SER A 177 9.48 4.01 -12.46
N PRO A 178 8.99 5.04 -11.73
CA PRO A 178 9.65 5.55 -10.52
C PRO A 178 9.83 4.52 -9.42
N ARG A 179 8.99 3.49 -9.36
CA ARG A 179 9.05 2.41 -8.36
C ARG A 179 9.92 1.22 -8.77
N GLY A 180 10.61 1.31 -9.90
CA GLY A 180 11.42 0.24 -10.44
C GLY A 180 10.69 -0.58 -11.52
N ALA A 181 11.35 -1.61 -12.02
CA ALA A 181 10.79 -2.47 -13.07
C ALA A 181 9.66 -3.33 -12.53
N TRP A 182 8.58 -3.44 -13.27
CA TRP A 182 7.47 -4.34 -13.00
C TRP A 182 6.82 -4.81 -14.31
N THR A 183 6.06 -5.88 -14.24
CA THR A 183 5.31 -6.45 -15.38
C THR A 183 3.88 -6.75 -14.95
N LEU A 184 2.99 -6.98 -15.91
CA LEU A 184 1.63 -7.41 -15.61
C LEU A 184 1.56 -8.94 -15.48
N SER A 185 0.81 -9.40 -14.50
CA SER A 185 0.37 -10.79 -14.37
C SER A 185 -0.72 -11.11 -15.41
N LYS A 186 -1.15 -12.36 -15.46
CA LYS A 186 -2.31 -12.77 -16.28
C LYS A 186 -3.63 -12.12 -15.85
N ALA A 187 -3.74 -11.70 -14.58
CA ALA A 187 -4.91 -10.98 -14.07
C ALA A 187 -4.73 -9.45 -14.18
N HIS A 188 -3.71 -8.97 -14.89
CA HIS A 188 -3.34 -7.58 -15.07
C HIS A 188 -2.95 -6.84 -13.77
N ASN A 189 -2.59 -7.58 -12.73
CA ASN A 189 -1.97 -7.00 -11.55
C ASN A 189 -0.46 -6.79 -11.75
N PRO A 190 0.14 -5.73 -11.20
CA PRO A 190 1.58 -5.55 -11.27
C PRO A 190 2.34 -6.62 -10.48
N ILE A 191 3.25 -7.34 -11.13
CA ILE A 191 4.27 -8.17 -10.49
C ILE A 191 5.44 -7.23 -10.15
N GLN A 192 5.65 -6.95 -8.87
CA GLN A 192 6.54 -5.88 -8.43
C GLN A 192 7.14 -6.14 -7.05
N ASP A 193 8.19 -5.39 -6.73
CA ASP A 193 8.76 -5.40 -5.39
C ASP A 193 7.84 -4.72 -4.38
N HIS A 194 7.83 -5.26 -3.16
CA HIS A 194 7.21 -4.63 -2.00
C HIS A 194 8.28 -4.32 -0.97
N TYR A 195 8.22 -3.11 -0.43
CA TYR A 195 9.21 -2.55 0.48
C TYR A 195 8.67 -2.53 1.90
N LEU A 196 9.51 -2.93 2.87
CA LEU A 196 9.31 -2.52 4.26
C LEU A 196 9.65 -1.04 4.35
N ARG A 197 8.75 -0.26 4.92
CA ARG A 197 8.91 1.18 5.10
C ARG A 197 8.74 1.52 6.57
N ARG A 198 9.47 2.53 7.02
CA ARG A 198 9.33 3.11 8.36
C ARG A 198 9.09 4.59 8.24
N VAL A 199 8.16 5.12 9.02
CA VAL A 199 7.96 6.56 9.11
C VAL A 199 9.15 7.20 9.80
N THR A 200 9.82 8.12 9.12
CA THR A 200 10.95 8.89 9.65
C THR A 200 10.86 10.32 9.10
N GLY A 201 10.76 11.31 9.97
CA GLY A 201 10.66 12.71 9.60
C GLY A 201 9.48 12.99 8.67
N ASN A 202 8.31 12.45 8.95
CA ASN A 202 7.09 12.56 8.15
C ASN A 202 7.19 11.95 6.73
N GLN A 203 8.10 11.02 6.52
CA GLN A 203 8.26 10.32 5.24
C GLN A 203 8.17 8.81 5.44
N ASN A 204 7.60 8.11 4.46
CA ASN A 204 7.58 6.64 4.41
C ASN A 204 8.93 6.14 3.84
N ARG A 205 9.98 6.14 4.66
CA ARG A 205 11.32 5.72 4.23
C ARG A 205 11.39 4.23 3.98
N VAL A 206 11.92 3.86 2.83
CA VAL A 206 12.24 2.46 2.52
C VAL A 206 13.36 1.98 3.44
N VAL A 207 13.13 0.85 4.10
CA VAL A 207 14.12 0.14 4.94
C VAL A 207 14.80 -0.94 4.11
N GLU A 208 14.00 -1.79 3.46
CA GLU A 208 14.49 -2.90 2.64
C GLU A 208 13.42 -3.37 1.65
N VAL A 209 13.81 -4.21 0.70
CA VAL A 209 12.87 -4.96 -0.14
C VAL A 209 12.37 -6.14 0.67
N ALA A 210 11.13 -6.07 1.14
CA ALA A 210 10.50 -7.14 1.92
C ALA A 210 10.16 -8.36 1.06
N ILE A 211 9.63 -8.14 -0.15
CA ILE A 211 9.28 -9.22 -1.09
C ILE A 211 9.66 -8.75 -2.49
N LYS A 212 10.46 -9.56 -3.20
CA LYS A 212 10.79 -9.30 -4.61
C LYS A 212 9.75 -9.89 -5.54
N ALA A 213 9.39 -9.12 -6.57
CA ALA A 213 8.53 -9.55 -7.67
C ALA A 213 7.30 -10.33 -7.18
N LEU A 214 6.59 -9.75 -6.18
CA LEU A 214 5.36 -10.37 -5.66
C LEU A 214 4.37 -10.53 -6.80
N ASP A 215 4.01 -11.77 -7.09
CA ASP A 215 3.03 -12.16 -8.10
C ASP A 215 1.69 -12.52 -7.45
N ASP A 216 0.66 -12.69 -8.26
CA ASP A 216 -0.67 -13.10 -7.83
C ASP A 216 -0.65 -14.48 -7.16
N ASP A 217 -1.51 -14.64 -6.16
CA ASP A 217 -1.79 -15.96 -5.61
C ASP A 217 -2.39 -16.87 -6.70
N PRO A 218 -1.85 -18.08 -6.92
CA PRO A 218 -2.38 -19.03 -7.90
C PRO A 218 -3.88 -19.32 -7.76
N ALA A 219 -4.42 -19.31 -6.54
CA ALA A 219 -5.84 -19.48 -6.30
C ALA A 219 -6.67 -18.29 -6.79
N MET A 220 -6.14 -17.05 -6.67
CA MET A 220 -6.78 -15.86 -7.22
C MET A 220 -6.75 -15.86 -8.74
N ILE A 221 -5.63 -16.25 -9.34
CA ILE A 221 -5.53 -16.41 -10.80
C ILE A 221 -6.53 -17.46 -11.32
N ALA A 222 -6.66 -18.60 -10.64
CA ALA A 222 -7.64 -19.63 -11.00
C ALA A 222 -9.09 -19.14 -10.93
N ALA A 223 -9.39 -18.21 -10.05
CA ALA A 223 -10.71 -17.59 -9.91
C ALA A 223 -10.95 -16.41 -10.89
N CYS A 224 -9.91 -15.92 -11.55
CA CYS A 224 -10.00 -14.80 -12.48
C CYS A 224 -10.78 -15.20 -13.74
N LYS A 225 -11.82 -14.42 -14.06
CA LYS A 225 -12.70 -14.65 -15.23
C LYS A 225 -12.25 -13.85 -16.48
N MET A 226 -11.08 -13.25 -16.45
CA MET A 226 -10.55 -12.55 -17.62
C MET A 226 -10.24 -13.56 -18.72
N PRO A 227 -10.57 -13.27 -19.99
CA PRO A 227 -10.17 -14.09 -21.11
C PRO A 227 -8.64 -14.13 -21.20
N ALA A 228 -8.11 -15.33 -21.46
CA ALA A 228 -6.68 -15.55 -21.65
C ALA A 228 -6.19 -14.88 -22.95
#